data_7be7e5825cc4820cbfcbfb4bf4888b37
#
_entry.id   7be7e5825cc4820cbfcbfb4bf4888b37
#
_cell.length_a   1.000
_cell.length_b   1.000
_cell.length_c   1.000
_cell.angle_alpha   90.00
_cell.angle_beta   90.00
_cell.angle_gamma   90.00
#
_symmetry.space_group_name_H-M   'P 1'
#
loop_
_entity.id
_entity.type
_entity.pdbx_description
1 polymer ?
#
loop_
_entity_poly.entity_id
_entity_poly.type
_entity_poly.pdbx_seq_one_letter_code
_entity_poly.pdbx_strand_id
1 'polypeptide(L)'
;MLDLRLKAVDIFYKLENPVWGPDLSEVDLDNISTYISPDADMEDNWEAVPDEIKTMFDKLGIPEAEKKSLLSGVGAQFDSEVVYHNVQKELTDQGVIFLDFDTAVQEHEDLVRKYFQKAIPAGLHKYAALHYAVWSGGTFVYVPKGVKVEVQLQ
;
A
#
# COMPACT_ATOMS: atom_id res chain seq x y z
N MET A 1 13.99 7.59 -1.54
CA MET A 1 12.88 7.43 -0.56
C MET A 1 13.26 7.94 0.84
N LEU A 2 14.43 7.59 1.39
CA LEU A 2 14.83 8.01 2.75
C LEU A 2 14.71 9.53 2.97
N ASP A 3 15.21 10.36 2.06
CA ASP A 3 15.14 11.82 2.19
C ASP A 3 13.70 12.36 2.26
N LEU A 4 12.76 11.71 1.57
CA LEU A 4 11.35 12.07 1.64
C LEU A 4 10.75 11.72 2.99
N ARG A 5 11.11 10.55 3.55
CA ARG A 5 10.67 10.12 4.88
C ARG A 5 11.22 11.05 5.96
N LEU A 6 12.50 11.38 5.93
CA LEU A 6 13.12 12.29 6.90
C LEU A 6 12.49 13.69 6.86
N LYS A 7 12.23 14.23 5.66
CA LYS A 7 11.47 15.49 5.52
C LYS A 7 10.07 15.40 6.09
N ALA A 8 9.39 14.28 5.91
CA ALA A 8 8.05 14.08 6.47
C ALA A 8 8.09 14.00 8.00
N VAL A 9 9.11 13.40 8.62
CA VAL A 9 9.34 13.45 10.07
C VAL A 9 9.51 14.88 10.56
N ASP A 10 10.33 15.69 9.88
CA ASP A 10 10.51 17.09 10.25
C ASP A 10 9.21 17.91 10.16
N ILE A 11 8.36 17.62 9.17
CA ILE A 11 7.05 18.24 9.03
C ILE A 11 6.11 17.79 10.15
N PHE A 12 6.10 16.48 10.47
CA PHE A 12 5.29 15.92 11.53
C PHE A 12 5.49 16.61 12.87
N TYR A 13 6.75 16.83 13.28
CA TYR A 13 7.06 17.47 14.55
C TYR A 13 6.76 18.99 14.57
N LYS A 14 6.65 19.63 13.39
CA LYS A 14 6.33 21.06 13.29
C LYS A 14 4.83 21.34 13.24
N LEU A 15 4.02 20.37 12.83
CA LEU A 15 2.57 20.56 12.69
C LEU A 15 1.85 20.24 14.00
N GLU A 16 0.87 21.07 14.32
CA GLU A 16 -0.08 20.80 15.41
C GLU A 16 -1.06 19.68 15.05
N ASN A 17 -1.66 19.08 16.07
CA ASN A 17 -2.74 18.13 15.85
C ASN A 17 -3.93 18.85 15.18
N PRO A 18 -4.58 18.19 14.19
CA PRO A 18 -5.77 18.75 13.59
C PRO A 18 -6.90 18.85 14.64
N VAL A 19 -7.68 19.93 14.54
CA VAL A 19 -8.83 20.17 15.43
C VAL A 19 -10.12 19.51 14.94
N TRP A 20 -10.07 18.80 13.83
CA TRP A 20 -11.15 18.02 13.25
C TRP A 20 -10.90 16.52 13.44
N GLY A 21 -11.95 15.74 13.47
CA GLY A 21 -11.88 14.29 13.68
C GLY A 21 -12.03 13.89 15.17
N PRO A 22 -11.68 12.65 15.52
CA PRO A 22 -11.74 12.20 16.90
C PRO A 22 -10.67 12.87 17.76
N ASP A 23 -10.91 12.91 19.07
CA ASP A 23 -9.89 13.32 20.03
C ASP A 23 -8.79 12.25 20.11
N LEU A 24 -7.56 12.66 19.84
CA LEU A 24 -6.37 11.80 19.84
C LEU A 24 -5.37 12.22 20.94
N SER A 25 -5.80 13.02 21.91
CA SER A 25 -4.92 13.51 22.99
C SER A 25 -4.34 12.41 23.87
N GLU A 26 -5.02 11.26 23.96
CA GLU A 26 -4.56 10.09 24.72
C GLU A 26 -3.68 9.12 23.91
N VAL A 27 -3.48 9.39 22.61
CA VAL A 27 -2.65 8.55 21.75
C VAL A 27 -1.18 8.92 21.90
N ASP A 28 -0.40 8.05 22.52
CA ASP A 28 1.06 8.19 22.64
C ASP A 28 1.75 7.67 21.39
N LEU A 29 2.01 8.57 20.45
CA LEU A 29 2.65 8.24 19.17
C LEU A 29 4.12 7.82 19.32
N ASP A 30 4.79 8.15 20.41
CA ASP A 30 6.18 7.79 20.64
C ASP A 30 6.33 6.31 21.08
N ASN A 31 5.25 5.71 21.58
CA ASN A 31 5.21 4.30 22.02
C ASN A 31 4.42 3.38 21.06
N ILE A 32 4.07 3.86 19.86
CA ILE A 32 3.43 3.03 18.85
C ILE A 32 4.49 2.40 17.92
N SER A 33 4.42 1.07 17.74
CA SER A 33 5.17 0.42 16.67
C SER A 33 4.57 0.80 15.32
N THR A 34 5.36 1.47 14.47
CA THR A 34 4.92 1.93 13.15
C THR A 34 5.21 0.93 12.03
N TYR A 35 5.92 -0.15 12.35
CA TYR A 35 6.24 -1.21 11.40
C TYR A 35 6.29 -2.57 12.12
N ILE A 36 5.60 -3.55 11.54
CA ILE A 36 5.63 -4.95 11.96
C ILE A 36 5.87 -5.77 10.70
N SER A 37 7.02 -6.47 10.63
CA SER A 37 7.29 -7.40 9.54
C SER A 37 6.47 -8.67 9.73
N PRO A 38 5.70 -9.12 8.75
CA PRO A 38 5.09 -10.44 8.80
C PRO A 38 6.17 -11.53 8.72
N ASP A 39 5.90 -12.69 9.30
CA ASP A 39 6.73 -13.89 9.12
C ASP A 39 6.29 -14.62 7.84
N ALA A 40 6.37 -13.93 6.72
CA ALA A 40 5.95 -14.44 5.42
C ALA A 40 6.62 -13.63 4.30
N ASP A 41 7.04 -14.32 3.25
CA ASP A 41 7.47 -13.69 2.00
C ASP A 41 6.26 -13.32 1.13
N MET A 42 6.46 -12.44 0.15
CA MET A 42 5.44 -12.11 -0.84
C MET A 42 5.29 -13.26 -1.84
N GLU A 43 4.07 -13.74 -2.01
CA GLU A 43 3.73 -14.87 -2.88
C GLU A 43 2.88 -14.39 -4.07
N ASP A 44 3.03 -15.02 -5.21
CA ASP A 44 2.18 -14.86 -6.40
C ASP A 44 1.12 -15.95 -6.54
N ASN A 45 1.22 -16.99 -5.70
CA ASN A 45 0.26 -18.07 -5.59
C ASN A 45 -0.38 -18.07 -4.20
N TRP A 46 -1.71 -17.89 -4.15
CA TRP A 46 -2.46 -17.89 -2.88
C TRP A 46 -2.29 -19.19 -2.07
N GLU A 47 -2.10 -20.32 -2.72
CA GLU A 47 -1.89 -21.59 -2.01
C GLU A 47 -0.57 -21.62 -1.19
N ALA A 48 0.43 -20.84 -1.61
CA ALA A 48 1.70 -20.72 -0.91
C ALA A 48 1.66 -19.78 0.31
N VAL A 49 0.67 -18.88 0.38
CA VAL A 49 0.47 -18.00 1.53
C VAL A 49 0.26 -18.81 2.81
N PRO A 50 0.90 -18.45 3.96
CA PRO A 50 0.74 -19.17 5.22
C PRO A 50 -0.73 -19.31 5.67
N ASP A 51 -1.09 -20.45 6.24
CA ASP A 51 -2.47 -20.76 6.66
C ASP A 51 -3.00 -19.83 7.74
N GLU A 52 -2.13 -19.29 8.57
CA GLU A 52 -2.49 -18.30 9.60
C GLU A 52 -3.03 -17.02 8.95
N ILE A 53 -2.36 -16.54 7.90
CA ILE A 53 -2.77 -15.37 7.12
C ILE A 53 -4.07 -15.67 6.38
N LYS A 54 -4.18 -16.83 5.70
CA LYS A 54 -5.43 -17.27 5.04
C LYS A 54 -6.62 -17.28 6.00
N THR A 55 -6.42 -17.84 7.20
CA THR A 55 -7.45 -17.89 8.24
C THR A 55 -7.90 -16.51 8.68
N MET A 56 -6.99 -15.52 8.74
CA MET A 56 -7.32 -14.15 9.08
C MET A 56 -8.19 -13.52 7.97
N PHE A 57 -7.82 -13.68 6.71
CA PHE A 57 -8.61 -13.18 5.56
C PHE A 57 -9.99 -13.83 5.51
N ASP A 58 -10.12 -15.14 5.83
CA ASP A 58 -11.39 -15.83 5.89
C ASP A 58 -12.29 -15.28 7.01
N LYS A 59 -11.73 -14.98 8.18
CA LYS A 59 -12.47 -14.32 9.29
C LYS A 59 -12.97 -12.93 8.93
N LEU A 60 -12.25 -12.22 8.06
CA LEU A 60 -12.67 -10.91 7.53
C LEU A 60 -13.75 -11.03 6.46
N GLY A 61 -14.13 -12.24 6.05
CA GLY A 61 -15.20 -12.49 5.09
C GLY A 61 -14.81 -12.19 3.65
N ILE A 62 -13.53 -12.28 3.30
CA ILE A 62 -13.05 -12.12 1.91
C ILE A 62 -13.22 -13.48 1.22
N PRO A 63 -14.24 -13.67 0.33
CA PRO A 63 -14.52 -14.97 -0.26
C PRO A 63 -13.39 -15.44 -1.18
N GLU A 64 -13.09 -16.74 -1.13
CA GLU A 64 -12.10 -17.37 -2.03
C GLU A 64 -12.44 -17.19 -3.54
N ALA A 65 -13.73 -17.10 -3.87
CA ALA A 65 -14.20 -16.85 -5.22
C ALA A 65 -13.81 -15.47 -5.75
N GLU A 66 -13.75 -14.44 -4.88
CA GLU A 66 -13.26 -13.11 -5.23
C GLU A 66 -11.74 -13.11 -5.46
N LYS A 67 -11.04 -14.02 -4.78
CA LYS A 67 -9.59 -14.17 -4.89
C LYS A 67 -9.15 -14.81 -6.23
N LYS A 68 -9.96 -15.66 -6.84
CA LYS A 68 -9.54 -16.53 -7.96
C LYS A 68 -10.12 -16.21 -9.34
N SER A 69 -11.26 -15.55 -9.48
CA SER A 69 -11.95 -15.56 -10.78
C SER A 69 -12.53 -14.24 -11.30
N LEU A 70 -12.63 -13.21 -10.50
CA LEU A 70 -13.32 -11.97 -10.88
C LEU A 70 -12.40 -10.76 -11.02
N LEU A 71 -11.14 -10.84 -10.59
CA LEU A 71 -10.25 -9.70 -10.48
C LEU A 71 -9.12 -9.76 -11.50
N SER A 72 -8.88 -8.66 -12.18
CA SER A 72 -7.76 -8.48 -13.10
C SER A 72 -6.41 -8.40 -12.38
N GLY A 73 -6.42 -8.08 -11.11
CA GLY A 73 -5.26 -8.07 -10.23
C GLY A 73 -5.69 -7.99 -8.78
N VAL A 74 -4.93 -8.65 -7.91
CA VAL A 74 -5.14 -8.69 -6.45
C VAL A 74 -3.83 -8.43 -5.74
N GLY A 75 -3.85 -7.55 -4.76
CA GLY A 75 -2.79 -7.36 -3.79
C GLY A 75 -3.34 -7.54 -2.37
N ALA A 76 -2.68 -8.33 -1.55
CA ALA A 76 -3.04 -8.52 -0.14
C ALA A 76 -1.89 -8.10 0.77
N GLN A 77 -2.19 -7.24 1.73
CA GLN A 77 -1.24 -6.81 2.76
C GLN A 77 -1.62 -7.43 4.09
N PHE A 78 -0.62 -7.88 4.82
CA PHE A 78 -0.72 -8.34 6.19
C PHE A 78 0.37 -7.66 7.03
N ASP A 79 -0.01 -7.14 8.21
CA ASP A 79 0.86 -6.26 8.98
C ASP A 79 1.39 -5.09 8.12
N SER A 80 2.70 -4.95 7.99
CA SER A 80 3.31 -3.82 7.30
C SER A 80 3.78 -4.13 5.88
N GLU A 81 3.55 -5.33 5.35
CA GLU A 81 4.06 -5.74 4.04
C GLU A 81 3.01 -6.44 3.17
N VAL A 82 3.25 -6.44 1.86
CA VAL A 82 2.45 -7.20 0.91
C VAL A 82 2.85 -8.67 0.97
N VAL A 83 1.89 -9.55 1.24
CA VAL A 83 2.11 -11.01 1.37
C VAL A 83 1.61 -11.80 0.17
N TYR A 84 0.77 -11.18 -0.67
CA TYR A 84 0.28 -11.79 -1.90
C TYR A 84 0.06 -10.73 -2.96
N HIS A 85 0.51 -11.01 -4.17
CA HIS A 85 0.30 -10.13 -5.31
C HIS A 85 0.18 -10.93 -6.61
N ASN A 86 -0.87 -10.68 -7.37
CA ASN A 86 -1.08 -11.29 -8.67
C ASN A 86 -1.78 -10.32 -9.62
N VAL A 87 -1.44 -10.35 -10.91
CA VAL A 87 -2.08 -9.57 -11.95
C VAL A 87 -2.23 -10.42 -13.23
N GLN A 88 -3.36 -10.29 -13.91
CA GLN A 88 -3.61 -11.01 -15.15
C GLN A 88 -2.67 -10.53 -16.26
N LYS A 89 -2.14 -11.50 -17.01
CA LYS A 89 -1.18 -11.26 -18.10
C LYS A 89 -1.73 -10.34 -19.18
N GLU A 90 -3.02 -10.40 -19.47
CA GLU A 90 -3.71 -9.58 -20.45
C GLU A 90 -3.62 -8.08 -20.14
N LEU A 91 -3.52 -7.73 -18.87
CA LEU A 91 -3.34 -6.33 -18.45
C LEU A 91 -1.88 -5.89 -18.58
N THR A 92 -0.96 -6.74 -18.19
CA THR A 92 0.48 -6.44 -18.33
C THR A 92 0.87 -6.32 -19.80
N ASP A 93 0.30 -7.15 -20.68
CA ASP A 93 0.53 -7.08 -22.14
C ASP A 93 -0.01 -5.76 -22.75
N GLN A 94 -0.96 -5.08 -22.10
CA GLN A 94 -1.46 -3.75 -22.46
C GLN A 94 -0.64 -2.61 -21.83
N GLY A 95 0.40 -2.95 -21.05
CA GLY A 95 1.24 -1.99 -20.35
C GLY A 95 0.64 -1.46 -19.03
N VAL A 96 -0.39 -2.10 -18.50
CA VAL A 96 -0.88 -1.81 -17.15
C VAL A 96 0.15 -2.28 -16.14
N ILE A 97 0.52 -1.41 -15.21
CA ILE A 97 1.39 -1.73 -14.09
C ILE A 97 0.49 -1.88 -12.87
N PHE A 98 0.58 -3.01 -12.21
CA PHE A 98 -0.05 -3.28 -10.93
C PHE A 98 0.96 -4.06 -10.10
N LEU A 99 1.59 -3.40 -9.17
CA LEU A 99 2.71 -3.93 -8.37
C LEU A 99 2.54 -3.56 -6.91
N ASP A 100 3.18 -4.31 -6.02
CA ASP A 100 3.47 -3.79 -4.70
C ASP A 100 4.36 -2.53 -4.83
N PHE A 101 4.25 -1.64 -3.83
CA PHE A 101 4.88 -0.33 -3.98
C PHE A 101 6.41 -0.39 -3.87
N ASP A 102 6.98 -1.35 -3.16
CA ASP A 102 8.43 -1.48 -3.01
C ASP A 102 9.07 -1.95 -4.32
N THR A 103 8.45 -2.92 -5.01
CA THR A 103 8.83 -3.31 -6.37
C THR A 103 8.68 -2.13 -7.34
N ALA A 104 7.57 -1.38 -7.26
CA ALA A 104 7.37 -0.22 -8.14
C ALA A 104 8.42 0.88 -7.94
N VAL A 105 8.89 1.09 -6.71
CA VAL A 105 10.00 2.03 -6.42
C VAL A 105 11.29 1.61 -7.11
N GLN A 106 11.54 0.31 -7.23
CA GLN A 106 12.77 -0.24 -7.84
C GLN A 106 12.67 -0.27 -9.37
N GLU A 107 11.55 -0.71 -9.91
CA GLU A 107 11.41 -0.97 -11.35
C GLU A 107 10.85 0.23 -12.13
N HIS A 108 10.09 1.13 -11.48
CA HIS A 108 9.40 2.26 -12.11
C HIS A 108 9.69 3.58 -11.39
N GLU A 109 10.94 3.80 -10.99
CA GLU A 109 11.38 4.97 -10.22
C GLU A 109 10.89 6.31 -10.79
N ASP A 110 10.94 6.49 -12.10
CA ASP A 110 10.53 7.74 -12.77
C ASP A 110 9.04 8.03 -12.61
N LEU A 111 8.19 7.00 -12.72
CA LEU A 111 6.75 7.14 -12.51
C LEU A 111 6.44 7.41 -11.03
N VAL A 112 7.10 6.69 -10.13
CA VAL A 112 6.94 6.92 -8.68
C VAL A 112 7.35 8.36 -8.33
N ARG A 113 8.52 8.83 -8.75
CA ARG A 113 8.98 10.22 -8.52
C ARG A 113 8.03 11.26 -9.09
N LYS A 114 7.41 10.97 -10.22
CA LYS A 114 6.48 11.89 -10.86
C LYS A 114 5.18 12.06 -10.10
N TYR A 115 4.63 11.00 -9.51
CA TYR A 115 3.28 10.99 -8.97
C TYR A 115 3.20 10.86 -7.45
N PHE A 116 4.19 10.25 -6.79
CA PHE A 116 4.18 10.06 -5.34
C PHE A 116 4.13 11.38 -4.58
N GLN A 117 3.29 11.47 -3.57
CA GLN A 117 3.06 12.67 -2.74
C GLN A 117 2.49 13.89 -3.49
N LYS A 118 1.92 13.73 -4.68
CA LYS A 118 1.38 14.87 -5.45
C LYS A 118 -0.09 15.15 -5.14
N ALA A 119 -0.90 14.13 -4.94
CA ALA A 119 -2.32 14.29 -4.65
C ALA A 119 -2.54 14.75 -3.20
N ILE A 120 -1.83 14.14 -2.25
CA ILE A 120 -1.88 14.48 -0.82
C ILE A 120 -0.45 14.80 -0.40
N PRO A 121 -0.07 16.08 -0.25
CA PRO A 121 1.27 16.45 0.20
C PRO A 121 1.46 16.20 1.70
N ALA A 122 2.68 15.86 2.12
CA ALA A 122 3.03 15.63 3.53
C ALA A 122 2.67 16.82 4.45
N GLY A 123 2.71 18.05 3.93
CA GLY A 123 2.38 19.25 4.70
C GLY A 123 0.88 19.54 4.85
N LEU A 124 -0.01 18.68 4.34
CA LEU A 124 -1.45 18.91 4.41
C LEU A 124 -1.96 18.94 5.86
N HIS A 125 -1.55 18.00 6.68
CA HIS A 125 -1.79 17.94 8.13
C HIS A 125 -0.83 16.94 8.78
N LYS A 126 -0.74 16.97 10.11
CA LYS A 126 0.21 16.17 10.90
C LYS A 126 0.20 14.67 10.55
N TYR A 127 -0.99 14.07 10.40
CA TYR A 127 -1.09 12.64 10.08
C TYR A 127 -0.78 12.30 8.62
N ALA A 128 -0.89 13.26 7.68
CA ALA A 128 -0.34 13.07 6.35
C ALA A 128 1.19 13.02 6.39
N ALA A 129 1.81 13.87 7.20
CA ALA A 129 3.25 13.82 7.43
C ALA A 129 3.68 12.50 8.08
N LEU A 130 2.96 12.03 9.13
CA LEU A 130 3.23 10.73 9.76
C LEU A 130 3.13 9.59 8.75
N HIS A 131 2.06 9.55 7.95
CA HIS A 131 1.91 8.55 6.90
C HIS A 131 3.14 8.51 5.97
N TYR A 132 3.61 9.65 5.48
CA TYR A 132 4.79 9.69 4.61
C TYR A 132 6.11 9.39 5.31
N ALA A 133 6.19 9.57 6.61
CA ALA A 133 7.36 9.19 7.40
C ALA A 133 7.49 7.67 7.54
N VAL A 134 6.36 6.97 7.79
CA VAL A 134 6.36 5.58 8.26
C VAL A 134 5.62 4.60 7.34
N TRP A 135 5.12 5.04 6.19
CA TRP A 135 4.39 4.15 5.28
C TRP A 135 5.22 2.90 4.92
N SER A 136 4.54 1.79 4.74
CA SER A 136 5.10 0.52 4.29
C SER A 136 4.05 -0.22 3.46
N GLY A 137 4.49 -1.08 2.56
CA GLY A 137 3.61 -1.79 1.65
C GLY A 137 2.80 -0.85 0.72
N GLY A 138 1.67 -1.32 0.28
CA GLY A 138 0.76 -0.59 -0.61
C GLY A 138 0.82 -1.07 -2.05
N THR A 139 -0.07 -0.52 -2.87
CA THR A 139 -0.22 -0.92 -4.27
C THR A 139 0.06 0.25 -5.21
N PHE A 140 0.87 0.01 -6.22
CA PHE A 140 1.12 0.93 -7.31
C PHE A 140 0.33 0.51 -8.55
N VAL A 141 -0.55 1.40 -9.01
CA VAL A 141 -1.37 1.18 -10.21
C VAL A 141 -1.07 2.26 -11.23
N TYR A 142 -0.71 1.86 -12.45
CA TYR A 142 -0.59 2.75 -13.58
C TYR A 142 -1.27 2.16 -14.82
N VAL A 143 -2.19 2.93 -15.38
CA VAL A 143 -2.89 2.57 -16.62
C VAL A 143 -2.44 3.53 -17.72
N PRO A 144 -1.83 3.03 -18.82
CA PRO A 144 -1.38 3.88 -19.92
C PRO A 144 -2.54 4.63 -20.59
N LYS A 145 -2.23 5.75 -21.22
CA LYS A 145 -3.22 6.54 -21.96
C LYS A 145 -3.87 5.69 -23.05
N GLY A 146 -5.19 5.66 -23.07
CA GLY A 146 -6.00 4.93 -24.06
C GLY A 146 -6.30 3.48 -23.70
N VAL A 147 -5.69 2.94 -22.64
CA VAL A 147 -6.01 1.61 -22.12
C VAL A 147 -7.23 1.72 -21.20
N LYS A 148 -8.15 0.76 -21.33
CA LYS A 148 -9.34 0.62 -20.49
C LYS A 148 -9.25 -0.71 -19.75
N VAL A 149 -9.24 -0.66 -18.43
CA VAL A 149 -9.36 -1.83 -17.56
C VAL A 149 -10.82 -2.04 -17.24
N GLU A 150 -11.39 -3.14 -17.71
CA GLU A 150 -12.83 -3.44 -17.56
C GLU A 150 -13.14 -4.29 -16.33
N VAL A 151 -12.14 -4.96 -15.79
CA VAL A 151 -12.27 -5.83 -14.62
C VAL A 151 -11.63 -5.12 -13.40
N GLN A 152 -12.23 -5.34 -12.26
CA GLN A 152 -11.81 -4.71 -11.01
C GLN A 152 -10.38 -5.15 -10.60
N LEU A 153 -9.56 -4.20 -10.17
CA LEU A 153 -8.31 -4.40 -9.42
C LEU A 153 -8.64 -4.27 -7.92
N GLN A 154 -8.08 -5.14 -7.08
CA GLN A 154 -8.36 -5.18 -5.64
C GLN A 154 -7.07 -5.29 -4.82
#